data_594f69f1cd37033c2337ea3658486cc9
#
_entry.id   594f69f1cd37033c2337ea3658486cc9
#
_cell.length_a   1.000
_cell.length_b   1.000
_cell.length_c   1.000
_cell.angle_alpha   90.00
_cell.angle_beta   90.00
_cell.angle_gamma   90.00
#
_symmetry.space_group_name_H-M   'P 1'
#
loop_
_entity.id
_entity.type
_entity.pdbx_description
1 polymer ?
#
loop_
_entity_poly.entity_id
_entity_poly.type
_entity_poly.pdbx_seq_one_letter_code
_entity_poly.pdbx_strand_id
1 'polypeptide(L)'
;MGQEFLEDKPWDVLPKPPNLPEWDRLEMHESSSTQFLQFTRDLIRLRWNHPALRGENVSPFIKRNDDRVIAFHRWLDSGDDVIIVGTLAEKTWFNCAIGFPAAGHWKEVFNSDAYGSSPVSGNAGGVLAGGPPMDGFGASASIVIPANGFIVFAPG
;
A
#
# COMPACT_ATOMS: atom_id res chain seq x y z
N MET A 1 3.40 16.62 -15.74
CA MET A 1 4.16 16.79 -14.49
C MET A 1 3.15 17.18 -13.40
N GLY A 2 3.46 16.95 -12.12
CA GLY A 2 2.55 17.29 -11.04
C GLY A 2 1.54 16.21 -10.66
N GLN A 3 1.63 15.02 -11.22
CA GLN A 3 0.76 13.88 -10.85
C GLN A 3 0.90 13.51 -9.37
N GLU A 4 2.06 13.75 -8.79
CA GLU A 4 2.38 13.49 -7.38
C GLU A 4 1.61 14.36 -6.38
N PHE A 5 0.89 15.38 -6.84
CA PHE A 5 -0.01 16.20 -6.03
C PHE A 5 -1.34 16.50 -6.70
N LEU A 6 -1.78 15.61 -7.61
CA LEU A 6 -3.07 15.67 -8.31
C LEU A 6 -3.22 16.89 -9.21
N GLU A 7 -2.17 17.27 -9.95
CA GLU A 7 -2.25 18.31 -10.97
C GLU A 7 -3.23 17.89 -12.08
N ASP A 8 -4.26 18.67 -12.31
CA ASP A 8 -5.34 18.39 -13.26
C ASP A 8 -5.27 19.21 -14.57
N LYS A 9 -4.22 20.00 -14.73
CA LYS A 9 -4.03 20.76 -15.97
C LYS A 9 -3.82 19.85 -17.17
N PRO A 10 -4.47 20.15 -18.30
CA PRO A 10 -4.17 19.50 -19.58
C PRO A 10 -2.70 19.68 -19.94
N TRP A 11 -2.08 18.61 -20.40
CA TRP A 11 -0.73 18.69 -20.95
C TRP A 11 -0.76 19.46 -22.28
N ASP A 12 0.03 20.52 -22.40
CA ASP A 12 0.27 21.22 -23.66
C ASP A 12 1.72 20.98 -24.11
N VAL A 13 1.90 20.70 -25.39
CA VAL A 13 3.21 20.39 -25.99
C VAL A 13 4.10 21.63 -26.08
N LEU A 14 3.52 22.83 -26.02
CA LEU A 14 4.29 24.09 -26.07
C LEU A 14 4.66 24.53 -24.66
N PRO A 15 5.94 24.88 -24.42
CA PRO A 15 6.41 25.34 -23.11
C PRO A 15 5.90 26.77 -22.83
N LYS A 16 4.61 26.89 -22.52
CA LYS A 16 4.01 28.14 -22.04
C LYS A 16 3.91 28.12 -20.51
N PRO A 17 3.91 29.28 -19.86
CA PRO A 17 3.75 29.40 -18.39
C PRO A 17 2.64 28.52 -17.77
N PRO A 18 1.48 28.27 -18.45
CA PRO A 18 0.46 27.39 -17.88
C PRO A 18 0.86 25.91 -17.74
N ASN A 19 1.99 25.49 -18.33
CA ASN A 19 2.48 24.10 -18.24
C ASN A 19 3.41 23.87 -17.03
N LEU A 20 3.65 24.90 -16.25
CA LEU A 20 4.38 24.75 -14.99
C LEU A 20 3.42 24.16 -13.94
N PRO A 21 3.92 23.25 -13.07
CA PRO A 21 3.13 22.74 -11.94
C PRO A 21 2.58 23.87 -11.08
N GLU A 22 1.35 23.74 -10.65
CA GLU A 22 0.69 24.70 -9.73
C GLU A 22 1.16 24.50 -8.29
N TRP A 23 2.38 24.91 -8.01
CA TRP A 23 2.93 24.84 -6.65
C TRP A 23 2.08 25.62 -5.63
N ASP A 24 1.35 26.64 -6.08
CA ASP A 24 0.44 27.44 -5.28
C ASP A 24 -0.66 26.56 -4.61
N ARG A 25 -1.07 25.46 -5.21
CA ARG A 25 -2.02 24.52 -4.60
C ARG A 25 -1.47 23.85 -3.35
N LEU A 26 -0.15 23.62 -3.31
CA LEU A 26 0.52 23.12 -2.12
C LEU A 26 0.72 24.23 -1.08
N GLU A 27 0.99 25.46 -1.53
CA GLU A 27 1.13 26.64 -0.65
C GLU A 27 -0.21 27.04 -0.03
N MET A 28 -1.32 26.92 -0.78
CA MET A 28 -2.68 27.16 -0.26
C MET A 28 -3.18 26.01 0.63
N HIS A 29 -2.35 25.00 0.91
CA HIS A 29 -2.71 23.84 1.75
C HIS A 29 -4.01 23.15 1.31
N GLU A 30 -4.24 22.99 0.00
CA GLU A 30 -5.30 22.11 -0.46
C GLU A 30 -5.06 20.71 0.11
N SER A 31 -5.93 20.29 1.02
CA SER A 31 -5.73 19.09 1.85
C SER A 31 -5.51 17.82 1.00
N SER A 32 -6.24 17.68 -0.10
CA SER A 32 -6.13 16.56 -1.02
C SER A 32 -4.76 16.50 -1.72
N SER A 33 -4.28 17.63 -2.24
CA SER A 33 -2.98 17.71 -2.93
C SER A 33 -1.81 17.45 -1.97
N THR A 34 -1.89 18.01 -0.77
CA THR A 34 -0.88 17.80 0.28
C THR A 34 -0.86 16.36 0.77
N GLN A 35 -2.03 15.76 1.00
CA GLN A 35 -2.15 14.35 1.42
C GLN A 35 -1.63 13.41 0.33
N PHE A 36 -1.94 13.64 -0.93
CA PHE A 36 -1.47 12.82 -2.02
C PHE A 36 0.03 12.96 -2.26
N LEU A 37 0.59 14.14 -2.10
CA LEU A 37 2.03 14.34 -2.13
C LEU A 37 2.72 13.58 -1.00
N GLN A 38 2.15 13.60 0.21
CA GLN A 38 2.67 12.83 1.34
C GLN A 38 2.59 11.32 1.07
N PHE A 39 1.45 10.83 0.57
CA PHE A 39 1.27 9.46 0.13
C PHE A 39 2.37 9.03 -0.88
N THR A 40 2.61 9.85 -1.90
CA THR A 40 3.64 9.57 -2.91
C THR A 40 5.04 9.51 -2.32
N ARG A 41 5.38 10.45 -1.43
CA ARG A 41 6.67 10.46 -0.73
C ARG A 41 6.87 9.23 0.13
N ASP A 42 5.84 8.80 0.84
CA ASP A 42 5.92 7.64 1.73
C ASP A 42 5.97 6.34 0.95
N LEU A 43 5.33 6.23 -0.23
CA LEU A 43 5.51 5.12 -1.16
C LEU A 43 6.96 5.02 -1.68
N ILE A 44 7.57 6.15 -1.99
CA ILE A 44 8.98 6.19 -2.41
C ILE A 44 9.87 5.71 -1.26
N ARG A 45 9.64 6.20 -0.04
CA ARG A 45 10.37 5.78 1.16
C ARG A 45 10.18 4.29 1.45
N LEU A 46 8.94 3.79 1.37
CA LEU A 46 8.64 2.37 1.51
C LEU A 46 9.49 1.52 0.56
N ARG A 47 9.53 1.91 -0.72
CA ARG A 47 10.33 1.22 -1.74
C ARG A 47 11.84 1.28 -1.46
N TRP A 48 12.34 2.36 -0.87
CA TRP A 48 13.75 2.47 -0.47
C TRP A 48 14.08 1.60 0.75
N ASN A 49 13.18 1.59 1.75
CA ASN A 49 13.40 0.89 3.02
C ASN A 49 13.24 -0.64 2.91
N HIS A 50 12.51 -1.12 1.90
CA HIS A 50 12.27 -2.55 1.66
C HIS A 50 12.83 -2.99 0.32
N PRO A 51 14.06 -3.53 0.29
CA PRO A 51 14.71 -3.98 -0.94
C PRO A 51 13.90 -4.98 -1.76
N ALA A 52 13.10 -5.85 -1.13
CA ALA A 52 12.18 -6.76 -1.81
C ALA A 52 11.23 -6.05 -2.79
N LEU A 53 10.85 -4.78 -2.51
CA LEU A 53 10.03 -3.98 -3.42
C LEU A 53 10.77 -3.51 -4.68
N ARG A 54 12.09 -3.72 -4.75
CA ARG A 54 12.96 -3.39 -5.90
C ARG A 54 13.50 -4.63 -6.58
N GLY A 55 13.37 -5.79 -5.94
CA GLY A 55 13.79 -7.08 -6.48
C GLY A 55 12.88 -7.56 -7.62
N GLU A 56 13.23 -8.69 -8.20
CA GLU A 56 12.49 -9.29 -9.31
C GLU A 56 11.45 -10.31 -8.82
N ASN A 57 11.66 -10.89 -7.62
CA ASN A 57 10.79 -11.93 -7.11
C ASN A 57 9.42 -11.35 -6.71
N VAL A 58 8.37 -11.86 -7.36
CA VAL A 58 6.98 -11.51 -7.06
C VAL A 58 6.08 -12.71 -7.33
N SER A 59 5.19 -13.00 -6.40
CA SER A 59 4.16 -14.03 -6.56
C SER A 59 2.80 -13.52 -6.08
N PRO A 60 1.81 -13.40 -6.97
CA PRO A 60 0.43 -13.20 -6.54
C PRO A 60 -0.11 -14.50 -5.97
N PHE A 61 -0.45 -14.52 -4.68
CA PHE A 61 -0.91 -15.73 -4.00
C PHE A 61 -2.41 -15.69 -3.63
N ILE A 62 -3.03 -14.51 -3.60
CA ILE A 62 -4.49 -14.34 -3.45
C ILE A 62 -5.04 -13.61 -4.68
N LYS A 63 -6.08 -14.19 -5.29
CA LYS A 63 -6.85 -13.62 -6.40
C LYS A 63 -8.32 -13.96 -6.17
N ARG A 64 -9.00 -13.21 -5.31
CA ARG A 64 -10.43 -13.40 -4.99
C ARG A 64 -11.26 -12.39 -5.78
N ASN A 65 -11.71 -12.75 -6.97
CA ASN A 65 -12.45 -11.85 -7.87
C ASN A 65 -13.76 -11.36 -7.26
N ASP A 66 -14.52 -12.24 -6.61
CA ASP A 66 -15.80 -11.91 -6.00
C ASP A 66 -15.66 -10.90 -4.85
N ASP A 67 -14.58 -11.02 -4.10
CA ASP A 67 -14.23 -10.12 -3.01
C ASP A 67 -13.41 -8.90 -3.48
N ARG A 68 -12.95 -8.92 -4.73
CA ARG A 68 -12.02 -7.93 -5.31
C ARG A 68 -10.74 -7.76 -4.49
N VAL A 69 -10.25 -8.86 -3.90
CA VAL A 69 -9.03 -8.88 -3.08
C VAL A 69 -7.89 -9.54 -3.85
N ILE A 70 -6.74 -8.88 -3.83
CA ILE A 70 -5.49 -9.39 -4.39
C ILE A 70 -4.38 -9.27 -3.35
N ALA A 71 -3.50 -10.28 -3.29
CA ALA A 71 -2.31 -10.20 -2.47
C ALA A 71 -1.07 -10.70 -3.22
N PHE A 72 0.05 -10.05 -2.95
CA PHE A 72 1.35 -10.35 -3.52
C PHE A 72 2.36 -10.60 -2.41
N HIS A 73 3.19 -11.62 -2.59
CA HIS A 73 4.44 -11.79 -1.88
C HIS A 73 5.58 -11.26 -2.75
N ARG A 74 6.43 -10.45 -2.16
CA ARG A 74 7.71 -10.03 -2.75
C ARG A 74 8.83 -10.38 -1.79
N TRP A 75 9.94 -10.87 -2.31
CA TRP A 75 11.05 -11.29 -1.47
C TRP A 75 12.40 -11.13 -2.17
N LEU A 76 13.44 -11.16 -1.36
CA LEU A 76 14.81 -11.38 -1.80
C LEU A 76 15.36 -12.68 -1.20
N ASP A 77 16.21 -13.36 -1.91
CA ASP A 77 16.89 -14.57 -1.42
C ASP A 77 17.78 -14.27 -0.19
N SER A 78 18.11 -13.01 0.03
CA SER A 78 18.82 -12.51 1.23
C SER A 78 17.94 -12.38 2.47
N GLY A 79 16.62 -12.62 2.38
CA GLY A 79 15.72 -12.70 3.53
C GLY A 79 14.86 -11.46 3.80
N ASP A 80 14.73 -10.54 2.84
CA ASP A 80 13.73 -9.46 2.94
C ASP A 80 12.41 -9.93 2.32
N ASP A 81 11.34 -9.90 3.10
CA ASP A 81 10.00 -10.34 2.71
C ASP A 81 8.98 -9.20 2.87
N VAL A 82 8.09 -9.07 1.91
CA VAL A 82 7.01 -8.09 1.93
C VAL A 82 5.71 -8.71 1.44
N ILE A 83 4.64 -8.55 2.20
CA ILE A 83 3.27 -8.92 1.80
C ILE A 83 2.50 -7.65 1.49
N ILE A 84 1.93 -7.56 0.29
CA ILE A 84 1.08 -6.46 -0.15
C ILE A 84 -0.31 -7.02 -0.36
N VAL A 85 -1.31 -6.42 0.29
CA VAL A 85 -2.71 -6.83 0.15
C VAL A 85 -3.55 -5.61 -0.19
N GLY A 86 -4.40 -5.73 -1.20
CA GLY A 86 -5.28 -4.64 -1.61
C GLY A 86 -6.66 -5.12 -2.04
N THR A 87 -7.59 -4.19 -2.04
CA THR A 87 -8.95 -4.41 -2.53
C THR A 87 -9.46 -3.22 -3.34
N LEU A 88 -10.27 -3.52 -4.37
CA LEU A 88 -11.06 -2.53 -5.11
C LEU A 88 -12.55 -2.60 -4.70
N ALA A 89 -12.86 -3.21 -3.55
CA ALA A 89 -14.20 -3.19 -2.99
C ALA A 89 -14.44 -1.90 -2.21
N GLU A 90 -15.65 -1.36 -2.30
CA GLU A 90 -16.09 -0.15 -1.59
C GLU A 90 -16.43 -0.41 -0.11
N LYS A 91 -15.90 -1.51 0.44
CA LYS A 91 -16.09 -1.89 1.84
C LYS A 91 -14.78 -2.34 2.47
N THR A 92 -14.61 -2.03 3.74
CA THR A 92 -13.51 -2.56 4.54
C THR A 92 -13.77 -4.04 4.84
N TRP A 93 -12.75 -4.86 4.64
CA TRP A 93 -12.75 -6.26 5.01
C TRP A 93 -12.16 -6.43 6.39
N PHE A 94 -13.00 -6.81 7.35
CA PHE A 94 -12.56 -7.17 8.69
C PHE A 94 -12.33 -8.68 8.80
N ASN A 95 -11.34 -9.08 9.61
CA ASN A 95 -11.02 -10.48 9.86
C ASN A 95 -10.73 -11.30 8.58
N CYS A 96 -10.08 -10.71 7.59
CA CYS A 96 -9.65 -11.42 6.40
C CYS A 96 -8.43 -12.27 6.71
N ALA A 97 -8.59 -13.59 6.74
CA ALA A 97 -7.46 -14.50 6.96
C ALA A 97 -6.61 -14.61 5.70
N ILE A 98 -5.29 -14.44 5.84
CA ILE A 98 -4.30 -14.62 4.77
C ILE A 98 -3.06 -15.36 5.28
N GLY A 99 -2.34 -15.99 4.34
CA GLY A 99 -1.05 -16.63 4.61
C GLY A 99 0.10 -15.64 4.74
N PHE A 100 1.07 -15.99 5.60
CA PHE A 100 2.34 -15.27 5.78
C PHE A 100 3.52 -16.25 5.63
N PRO A 101 4.65 -15.84 5.02
CA PRO A 101 5.80 -16.70 4.76
C PRO A 101 6.37 -17.37 6.02
N ALA A 102 6.38 -16.65 7.14
CA ALA A 102 6.87 -17.14 8.42
C ALA A 102 5.94 -16.74 9.57
N ALA A 103 5.94 -17.55 10.61
CA ALA A 103 5.31 -17.19 11.89
C ALA A 103 6.09 -16.06 12.57
N GLY A 104 5.40 -15.20 13.29
CA GLY A 104 5.98 -14.07 14.01
C GLY A 104 5.22 -12.77 13.81
N HIS A 105 5.81 -11.69 14.29
CA HIS A 105 5.23 -10.36 14.15
C HIS A 105 5.50 -9.79 12.76
N TRP A 106 4.43 -9.31 12.11
CA TRP A 106 4.50 -8.61 10.82
C TRP A 106 3.98 -7.20 11.03
N LYS A 107 4.85 -6.22 10.85
CA LYS A 107 4.49 -4.80 10.97
C LYS A 107 3.69 -4.35 9.75
N GLU A 108 2.62 -3.59 9.97
CA GLU A 108 1.98 -2.79 8.93
C GLU A 108 2.88 -1.57 8.67
N VAL A 109 3.67 -1.64 7.60
CA VAL A 109 4.66 -0.61 7.25
C VAL A 109 4.09 0.44 6.29
N PHE A 110 2.92 0.18 5.74
CA PHE A 110 2.17 1.13 4.92
C PHE A 110 0.69 0.79 4.92
N ASN A 111 -0.13 1.85 4.94
CA ASN A 111 -1.58 1.77 4.83
C ASN A 111 -2.09 2.97 4.02
N SER A 112 -2.71 2.69 2.86
CA SER A 112 -3.21 3.74 1.97
C SER A 112 -4.34 4.57 2.58
N ASP A 113 -5.09 4.01 3.54
CA ASP A 113 -6.21 4.69 4.22
C ASP A 113 -5.74 5.78 5.20
N ALA A 114 -4.46 5.76 5.58
CA ALA A 114 -3.87 6.76 6.47
C ALA A 114 -3.79 8.18 5.85
N TYR A 115 -3.99 8.29 4.55
CA TYR A 115 -3.96 9.57 3.80
C TYR A 115 -5.35 10.08 3.44
N GLY A 116 -6.39 9.39 3.88
CA GLY A 116 -7.78 9.74 3.65
C GLY A 116 -8.42 10.39 4.87
N SER A 117 -9.75 10.32 4.90
CA SER A 117 -10.55 10.81 6.02
C SER A 117 -10.50 9.84 7.20
N SER A 118 -10.45 10.33 8.42
CA SER A 118 -10.63 9.51 9.63
C SER A 118 -12.04 8.93 9.75
N PRO A 119 -12.22 7.75 10.36
CA PRO A 119 -11.19 6.93 11.00
C PRO A 119 -10.44 6.04 10.01
N VAL A 120 -9.15 5.82 10.25
CA VAL A 120 -8.29 4.93 9.46
C VAL A 120 -8.62 3.48 9.77
N SER A 121 -8.85 2.66 8.74
CA SER A 121 -9.01 1.21 8.87
C SER A 121 -7.65 0.52 8.70
N GLY A 122 -7.20 -0.23 9.71
CA GLY A 122 -5.89 -0.87 9.67
C GLY A 122 -5.68 -1.89 10.78
N ASN A 123 -4.43 -2.33 10.95
CA ASN A 123 -4.05 -3.44 11.82
C ASN A 123 -3.27 -2.99 13.07
N ALA A 124 -3.53 -1.77 13.56
CA ALA A 124 -2.89 -1.22 14.77
C ALA A 124 -1.35 -1.35 14.79
N GLY A 125 -0.72 -1.18 13.62
CA GLY A 125 0.73 -1.26 13.45
C GLY A 125 1.27 -2.64 13.12
N GLY A 126 0.43 -3.68 13.04
CA GLY A 126 0.85 -5.01 12.58
C GLY A 126 -0.02 -6.15 13.09
N VAL A 127 0.41 -7.38 12.76
CA VAL A 127 -0.29 -8.62 13.15
C VAL A 127 0.70 -9.68 13.59
N LEU A 128 0.23 -10.61 14.41
CA LEU A 128 0.96 -11.82 14.78
C LEU A 128 0.53 -12.98 13.86
N ALA A 129 1.41 -13.40 12.97
CA ALA A 129 1.19 -14.59 12.14
C ALA A 129 1.52 -15.84 12.95
N GLY A 130 0.51 -16.42 13.57
CA GLY A 130 0.61 -17.62 14.41
C GLY A 130 -0.49 -18.64 14.13
N GLY A 131 -1.31 -18.38 13.12
CA GLY A 131 -2.35 -19.31 12.67
C GLY A 131 -1.80 -20.45 11.81
N PRO A 132 -2.67 -21.41 11.45
CA PRO A 132 -2.29 -22.56 10.65
C PRO A 132 -1.79 -22.17 9.25
N PRO A 133 -1.10 -23.09 8.53
CA PRO A 133 -0.70 -22.88 7.15
C PRO A 133 -1.88 -22.48 6.26
N MET A 134 -1.66 -21.46 5.40
CA MET A 134 -2.69 -20.91 4.53
C MET A 134 -2.06 -20.31 3.26
N ASP A 135 -2.79 -20.33 2.15
CA ASP A 135 -2.43 -19.74 0.86
C ASP A 135 -1.03 -20.14 0.35
N GLY A 136 -0.55 -21.34 0.72
CA GLY A 136 0.77 -21.86 0.36
C GLY A 136 1.90 -21.44 1.29
N PHE A 137 1.61 -20.73 2.38
CA PHE A 137 2.57 -20.32 3.41
C PHE A 137 2.41 -21.11 4.72
N GLY A 138 3.48 -21.11 5.53
CA GLY A 138 3.54 -21.88 6.77
C GLY A 138 2.78 -21.28 7.95
N ALA A 139 2.37 -20.03 7.87
CA ALA A 139 1.65 -19.33 8.92
C ALA A 139 0.49 -18.50 8.34
N SER A 140 -0.40 -18.02 9.20
CA SER A 140 -1.50 -17.13 8.80
C SER A 140 -1.84 -16.13 9.91
N ALA A 141 -2.50 -15.04 9.51
CA ALA A 141 -3.09 -14.07 10.42
C ALA A 141 -4.42 -13.53 9.86
N SER A 142 -5.24 -13.02 10.75
CA SER A 142 -6.44 -12.27 10.39
C SER A 142 -6.08 -10.79 10.29
N ILE A 143 -6.43 -10.15 9.18
CA ILE A 143 -6.11 -8.75 8.88
C ILE A 143 -7.35 -7.93 8.57
N VAL A 144 -7.20 -6.62 8.66
CA VAL A 144 -8.14 -5.63 8.14
C VAL A 144 -7.58 -5.08 6.82
N ILE A 145 -8.42 -5.06 5.76
CA ILE A 145 -8.06 -4.45 4.47
C ILE A 145 -9.00 -3.26 4.26
N PRO A 146 -8.47 -2.02 4.13
CA PRO A 146 -9.31 -0.84 3.94
C PRO A 146 -10.03 -0.85 2.59
N ALA A 147 -11.23 -0.26 2.53
CA ALA A 147 -11.99 -0.11 1.31
C ALA A 147 -11.19 0.66 0.25
N ASN A 148 -11.25 0.22 -1.02
CA ASN A 148 -10.53 0.83 -2.14
C ASN A 148 -9.06 1.15 -1.83
N GLY A 149 -8.41 0.29 -1.04
CA GLY A 149 -7.09 0.57 -0.50
C GLY A 149 -6.17 -0.63 -0.50
N PHE A 150 -4.96 -0.40 0.00
CA PHE A 150 -3.98 -1.46 0.19
C PHE A 150 -3.12 -1.21 1.42
N ILE A 151 -2.59 -2.30 1.93
CA ILE A 151 -1.69 -2.34 3.07
C ILE A 151 -0.44 -3.14 2.72
N VAL A 152 0.65 -2.84 3.40
CA VAL A 152 1.92 -3.53 3.23
C VAL A 152 2.45 -3.99 4.58
N PHE A 153 2.81 -5.27 4.66
CA PHE A 153 3.44 -5.87 5.83
C PHE A 153 4.87 -6.26 5.53
N ALA A 154 5.74 -6.09 6.53
CA ALA A 154 7.10 -6.58 6.56
C ALA A 154 7.40 -7.24 7.92
N PRO A 155 8.38 -8.15 8.01
CA PRO A 155 8.80 -8.75 9.28
C PRO A 155 9.15 -7.68 10.33
N GLY A 156 8.70 -7.90 11.57
CA GLY A 156 8.89 -7.00 12.70
C GLY A 156 10.21 -7.14 13.45
#